data_cb58f6044cf442469c998f6367acc646
#
_entry.id   cb58f6044cf442469c998f6367acc646
#
_cell.length_a   1.000
_cell.length_b   1.000
_cell.length_c   1.000
_cell.angle_alpha   90.00
_cell.angle_beta   90.00
_cell.angle_gamma   90.00
#
_symmetry.space_group_name_H-M   'P 1'
#
loop_
_entity.id
_entity.type
_entity.pdbx_description
1 polymer ?
#
loop_
_entity_poly.entity_id
_entity_poly.type
_entity_poly.pdbx_seq_one_letter_code
_entity_poly.pdbx_strand_id
1 'polypeptide(L)'
;MPARVKPETAIPQWLISAADDPDEARRDWQAGRPAVLRTGIIFDAVKIHPAVIHAAVRSTVEETVSITLAETLDGPVVCHYGHWYYALVPPQTTETWMSPHATVRGRGAWVGVPPIEITARELLHWSVPVVRAGKLCAPGDVAEVLRIGAARLEGVLL
;
A
#
# COMPACT_ATOMS: atom_id res chain seq x y z
N MET A 1 -10.55 25.46 22.04
CA MET A 1 -9.95 24.12 21.92
C MET A 1 -10.39 23.53 20.57
N PRO A 2 -9.43 23.13 19.76
CA PRO A 2 -9.81 22.42 18.55
C PRO A 2 -10.55 21.14 18.90
N ALA A 3 -11.57 20.81 18.13
CA ALA A 3 -12.31 19.57 18.30
C ALA A 3 -11.37 18.39 18.07
N ARG A 4 -11.45 17.37 18.92
CA ARG A 4 -10.69 16.14 18.74
C ARG A 4 -11.19 15.43 17.49
N VAL A 5 -10.27 15.08 16.59
CA VAL A 5 -10.59 14.27 15.42
C VAL A 5 -11.02 12.88 15.90
N LYS A 6 -12.20 12.44 15.47
CA LYS A 6 -12.67 11.09 15.80
C LYS A 6 -11.78 10.05 15.14
N PRO A 7 -11.49 8.92 15.82
CA PRO A 7 -10.64 7.87 15.24
C PRO A 7 -11.08 7.41 13.85
N GLU A 8 -12.38 7.29 13.61
CA GLU A 8 -12.93 6.84 12.33
C GLU A 8 -12.75 7.85 11.19
N THR A 9 -12.39 9.11 11.49
CA THR A 9 -12.11 10.14 10.48
C THR A 9 -10.64 10.46 10.35
N ALA A 10 -9.80 10.03 11.29
CA ALA A 10 -8.38 10.34 11.28
C ALA A 10 -7.65 9.72 10.09
N ILE A 11 -7.96 8.46 9.75
CA ILE A 11 -7.33 7.76 8.63
C ILE A 11 -7.69 8.40 7.29
N PRO A 12 -8.99 8.61 6.97
CA PRO A 12 -9.34 9.30 5.71
C PRO A 12 -8.73 10.69 5.59
N GLN A 13 -8.74 11.48 6.66
CA GLN A 13 -8.15 12.83 6.65
C GLN A 13 -6.65 12.78 6.38
N TRP A 14 -5.94 11.84 7.02
CA TRP A 14 -4.52 11.67 6.82
C TRP A 14 -4.20 11.33 5.36
N LEU A 15 -4.88 10.34 4.78
CA LEU A 15 -4.65 9.94 3.39
C LEU A 15 -4.98 11.07 2.42
N ILE A 16 -6.14 11.71 2.58
CA ILE A 16 -6.59 12.78 1.69
C ILE A 16 -5.67 14.00 1.73
N SER A 17 -4.90 14.19 2.79
CA SER A 17 -3.91 15.27 2.84
C SER A 17 -2.86 15.16 1.74
N ALA A 18 -2.71 13.99 1.10
CA ALA A 18 -1.82 13.80 -0.05
C ALA A 18 -2.52 14.03 -1.40
N ALA A 19 -3.79 14.40 -1.43
CA ALA A 19 -4.51 14.69 -2.67
C ALA A 19 -4.23 16.12 -3.12
N ASP A 20 -4.15 16.32 -4.45
CA ASP A 20 -4.06 17.67 -5.01
C ASP A 20 -5.31 18.49 -4.72
N ASP A 21 -6.48 17.83 -4.81
CA ASP A 21 -7.78 18.40 -4.49
C ASP A 21 -8.47 17.48 -3.48
N PRO A 22 -8.37 17.80 -2.17
CA PRO A 22 -8.97 16.95 -1.14
C PRO A 22 -10.49 16.79 -1.28
N ASP A 23 -11.20 17.79 -1.74
CA ASP A 23 -12.66 17.72 -1.91
C ASP A 23 -13.02 16.76 -3.05
N GLU A 24 -12.28 16.78 -4.14
CA GLU A 24 -12.45 15.82 -5.24
C GLU A 24 -12.17 14.40 -4.77
N ALA A 25 -11.11 14.19 -4.00
CA ALA A 25 -10.76 12.89 -3.45
C ALA A 25 -11.88 12.35 -2.55
N ARG A 26 -12.48 13.19 -1.71
CA ARG A 26 -13.62 12.80 -0.89
C ARG A 26 -14.82 12.42 -1.72
N ARG A 27 -15.12 13.20 -2.77
CA ARG A 27 -16.23 12.89 -3.69
C ARG A 27 -16.00 11.57 -4.40
N ASP A 28 -14.76 11.28 -4.83
CA ASP A 28 -14.42 10.01 -5.46
C ASP A 28 -14.69 8.84 -4.52
N TRP A 29 -14.23 8.94 -3.28
CA TRP A 29 -14.46 7.90 -2.28
C TRP A 29 -15.95 7.72 -1.94
N GLN A 30 -16.69 8.83 -1.83
CA GLN A 30 -18.14 8.77 -1.58
C GLN A 30 -18.89 8.07 -2.71
N ALA A 31 -18.38 8.17 -3.94
CA ALA A 31 -18.93 7.49 -5.10
C ALA A 31 -18.36 6.08 -5.30
N GLY A 32 -17.57 5.58 -4.36
CA GLY A 32 -16.95 4.26 -4.46
C GLY A 32 -15.77 4.18 -5.42
N ARG A 33 -15.25 5.33 -5.87
CA ARG A 33 -14.11 5.39 -6.79
C ARG A 33 -12.80 5.56 -6.03
N PRO A 34 -11.67 5.11 -6.62
CA PRO A 34 -10.35 5.41 -6.06
C PRO A 34 -10.09 6.91 -6.03
N ALA A 35 -9.39 7.37 -5.00
CA ALA A 35 -8.84 8.70 -4.96
C ALA A 35 -7.40 8.67 -5.46
N VAL A 36 -6.98 9.67 -6.22
CA VAL A 36 -5.60 9.79 -6.69
C VAL A 36 -4.84 10.62 -5.65
N LEU A 37 -3.83 9.99 -5.04
CA LEU A 37 -3.00 10.62 -4.02
C LEU A 37 -1.57 10.76 -4.53
N ARG A 38 -0.90 11.85 -4.16
CA ARG A 38 0.51 12.05 -4.47
C ARG A 38 1.37 11.19 -3.57
N THR A 39 2.39 10.56 -4.17
CA THR A 39 3.46 9.95 -3.39
C THR A 39 4.54 11.00 -3.08
N GLY A 40 5.35 10.73 -2.06
CA GLY A 40 6.44 11.64 -1.66
C GLY A 40 6.03 12.71 -0.66
N ILE A 41 4.77 12.76 -0.21
CA ILE A 41 4.28 13.75 0.76
C ILE A 41 4.13 13.11 2.13
N ILE A 42 3.20 12.16 2.27
CA ILE A 42 2.97 11.44 3.54
C ILE A 42 3.38 9.98 3.44
N PHE A 43 3.53 9.46 2.24
CA PHE A 43 4.05 8.11 2.00
C PHE A 43 4.68 8.04 0.61
N ASP A 44 5.57 7.07 0.44
CA ASP A 44 5.97 6.54 -0.85
C ASP A 44 5.25 5.21 -1.07
N ALA A 45 5.15 4.74 -2.31
CA ALA A 45 4.50 3.48 -2.64
C ALA A 45 5.46 2.55 -3.37
N VAL A 46 5.72 1.39 -2.79
CA VAL A 46 6.53 0.36 -3.43
C VAL A 46 5.64 -0.44 -4.35
N LYS A 47 5.91 -0.37 -5.65
CA LYS A 47 5.14 -1.04 -6.70
C LYS A 47 5.70 -2.43 -6.94
N ILE A 48 4.91 -3.45 -6.65
CA ILE A 48 5.35 -4.85 -6.62
C ILE A 48 4.53 -5.69 -7.57
N HIS A 49 5.22 -6.48 -8.41
CA HIS A 49 4.52 -7.45 -9.28
C HIS A 49 3.84 -8.51 -8.43
N PRO A 50 2.57 -8.88 -8.74
CA PRO A 50 1.84 -9.88 -7.95
C PRO A 50 2.57 -11.21 -7.79
N ALA A 51 3.27 -11.67 -8.82
CA ALA A 51 4.00 -12.94 -8.76
C ALA A 51 5.03 -12.96 -7.63
N VAL A 52 5.68 -11.84 -7.35
CA VAL A 52 6.67 -11.74 -6.27
C VAL A 52 5.98 -11.89 -4.91
N ILE A 53 4.85 -11.23 -4.71
CA ILE A 53 4.07 -11.35 -3.48
C ILE A 53 3.56 -12.79 -3.31
N HIS A 54 2.97 -13.36 -4.35
CA HIS A 54 2.43 -14.73 -4.29
C HIS A 54 3.53 -15.75 -3.99
N ALA A 55 4.70 -15.59 -4.58
CA ALA A 55 5.84 -16.45 -4.29
C ALA A 55 6.32 -16.28 -2.84
N ALA A 56 6.37 -15.06 -2.34
CA ALA A 56 6.81 -14.78 -0.98
C ALA A 56 5.87 -15.39 0.07
N VAL A 57 4.56 -15.27 -0.14
CA VAL A 57 3.56 -15.79 0.80
C VAL A 57 3.15 -17.24 0.50
N ARG A 58 3.60 -17.81 -0.62
CA ARG A 58 3.27 -19.17 -1.09
C ARG A 58 1.79 -19.39 -1.28
N SER A 59 1.08 -18.40 -1.76
CA SER A 59 -0.35 -18.48 -2.03
C SER A 59 -0.78 -17.41 -3.02
N THR A 60 -1.81 -17.72 -3.81
CA THR A 60 -2.54 -16.74 -4.63
C THR A 60 -3.91 -16.43 -4.05
N VAL A 61 -4.27 -17.07 -2.93
CA VAL A 61 -5.55 -16.85 -2.26
C VAL A 61 -5.48 -15.51 -1.52
N GLU A 62 -6.32 -14.57 -1.90
CA GLU A 62 -6.27 -13.20 -1.36
C GLU A 62 -6.34 -13.12 0.15
N GLU A 63 -7.19 -13.93 0.78
CA GLU A 63 -7.31 -13.95 2.23
C GLU A 63 -5.99 -14.35 2.89
N THR A 64 -5.33 -15.39 2.37
CA THR A 64 -4.03 -15.84 2.86
C THR A 64 -2.96 -14.78 2.63
N VAL A 65 -2.95 -14.16 1.45
CA VAL A 65 -2.02 -13.08 1.14
C VAL A 65 -2.19 -11.92 2.13
N SER A 66 -3.43 -11.49 2.36
CA SER A 66 -3.73 -10.39 3.28
C SER A 66 -3.25 -10.67 4.69
N ILE A 67 -3.54 -11.85 5.22
CA ILE A 67 -3.14 -12.24 6.58
C ILE A 67 -1.62 -12.27 6.70
N THR A 68 -0.94 -12.89 5.73
CA THR A 68 0.51 -13.03 5.76
C THR A 68 1.21 -11.68 5.63
N LEU A 69 0.73 -10.81 4.73
CA LEU A 69 1.30 -9.47 4.56
C LEU A 69 1.06 -8.60 5.80
N ALA A 70 -0.13 -8.70 6.42
CA ALA A 70 -0.42 -7.97 7.64
C ALA A 70 0.56 -8.34 8.77
N GLU A 71 0.85 -9.62 8.92
CA GLU A 71 1.79 -10.11 9.93
C GLU A 71 3.23 -9.72 9.61
N THR A 72 3.62 -9.78 8.35
CA THR A 72 5.00 -9.59 7.92
C THR A 72 5.37 -8.13 7.78
N LEU A 73 4.49 -7.31 7.16
CA LEU A 73 4.77 -5.91 6.86
C LEU A 73 4.24 -4.96 7.93
N ASP A 74 3.21 -5.38 8.65
CA ASP A 74 2.57 -4.57 9.70
C ASP A 74 2.26 -3.15 9.23
N GLY A 75 1.76 -3.02 8.00
CA GLY A 75 1.45 -1.74 7.40
C GLY A 75 0.58 -1.90 6.17
N PRO A 76 0.05 -0.78 5.64
CA PRO A 76 -0.97 -0.82 4.59
C PRO A 76 -0.42 -1.26 3.24
N VAL A 77 -1.20 -2.10 2.56
CA VAL A 77 -0.91 -2.57 1.21
C VAL A 77 -2.17 -2.44 0.37
N VAL A 78 -2.07 -1.74 -0.75
CA VAL A 78 -3.13 -1.63 -1.74
C VAL A 78 -2.91 -2.71 -2.80
N CYS A 79 -3.96 -3.43 -3.16
CA CYS A 79 -3.94 -4.41 -4.25
C CYS A 79 -4.74 -3.90 -5.43
N HIS A 80 -4.09 -3.78 -6.58
CA HIS A 80 -4.75 -3.65 -7.87
C HIS A 80 -4.75 -5.04 -8.50
N TYR A 81 -5.84 -5.76 -8.34
CA TYR A 81 -5.95 -7.17 -8.68
C TYR A 81 -5.50 -7.46 -10.11
N GLY A 82 -4.60 -8.43 -10.23
CA GLY A 82 -4.06 -8.82 -11.52
C GLY A 82 -2.99 -7.90 -12.09
N HIS A 83 -2.70 -6.78 -11.43
CA HIS A 83 -1.73 -5.80 -11.91
C HIS A 83 -0.58 -5.58 -10.93
N TRP A 84 -0.85 -5.04 -9.73
CA TRP A 84 0.19 -4.61 -8.81
C TRP A 84 -0.27 -4.68 -7.36
N TYR A 85 0.71 -4.86 -6.46
CA TYR A 85 0.58 -4.51 -5.05
C TYR A 85 1.39 -3.24 -4.80
N TYR A 86 0.87 -2.37 -3.94
CA TYR A 86 1.57 -1.17 -3.49
C TYR A 86 1.69 -1.20 -1.98
N ALA A 87 2.90 -1.40 -1.47
CA ALA A 87 3.17 -1.27 -0.04
C ALA A 87 3.45 0.20 0.25
N LEU A 88 2.72 0.78 1.20
CA LEU A 88 2.92 2.17 1.57
C LEU A 88 3.99 2.25 2.64
N VAL A 89 5.04 3.01 2.34
CA VAL A 89 6.25 3.17 3.15
C VAL A 89 6.46 4.65 3.45
N PRO A 90 7.35 5.00 4.40
CA PRO A 90 7.61 6.41 4.70
C PRO A 90 8.03 7.22 3.45
N PRO A 91 7.68 8.50 3.40
CA PRO A 91 8.12 9.36 2.30
C PRO A 91 9.64 9.44 2.27
N GLN A 92 10.21 9.66 1.07
CA GLN A 92 11.66 9.70 0.84
C GLN A 92 12.34 8.31 0.94
N THR A 93 11.58 7.23 0.94
CA THR A 93 12.14 5.88 0.83
C THR A 93 12.93 5.71 -0.46
N THR A 94 12.59 6.47 -1.53
CA THR A 94 13.36 6.48 -2.78
C THR A 94 14.84 6.78 -2.57
N GLU A 95 15.18 7.57 -1.55
CA GLU A 95 16.58 7.97 -1.30
C GLU A 95 17.43 6.82 -0.73
N THR A 96 16.82 5.86 -0.08
CA THR A 96 17.51 4.76 0.58
C THR A 96 17.19 3.38 0.00
N TRP A 97 16.24 3.32 -0.93
CA TRP A 97 15.76 2.05 -1.51
C TRP A 97 16.83 1.44 -2.42
N MET A 98 17.22 0.20 -2.14
CA MET A 98 18.25 -0.50 -2.88
C MET A 98 17.79 -1.81 -3.50
N SER A 99 16.57 -2.26 -3.23
CA SER A 99 16.07 -3.52 -3.78
C SER A 99 15.85 -3.42 -5.29
N PRO A 100 16.38 -4.36 -6.09
CA PRO A 100 16.14 -4.39 -7.54
C PRO A 100 14.79 -5.01 -7.92
N HIS A 101 14.04 -5.54 -6.96
CA HIS A 101 12.86 -6.36 -7.22
C HIS A 101 11.56 -5.55 -7.28
N ALA A 102 11.61 -4.28 -7.01
CA ALA A 102 10.47 -3.37 -7.11
C ALA A 102 10.95 -1.95 -7.26
N THR A 103 10.05 -1.09 -7.76
CA THR A 103 10.31 0.34 -7.87
C THR A 103 9.48 1.09 -6.82
N VAL A 104 10.03 2.22 -6.37
CA VAL A 104 9.36 3.09 -5.40
C VAL A 104 8.85 4.33 -6.11
N ARG A 105 7.55 4.59 -5.97
CA ARG A 105 6.94 5.85 -6.39
C ARG A 105 7.11 6.86 -5.26
N GLY A 106 7.87 7.90 -5.53
CA GLY A 106 8.13 8.98 -4.59
C GLY A 106 7.61 10.30 -5.12
N ARG A 107 8.35 11.37 -4.84
CA ARG A 107 7.96 12.71 -5.25
C ARG A 107 7.72 12.79 -6.77
N GLY A 108 6.60 13.40 -7.16
CA GLY A 108 6.23 13.57 -8.56
C GLY A 108 5.43 12.43 -9.16
N ALA A 109 5.04 11.45 -8.36
CA ALA A 109 4.20 10.33 -8.80
C ALA A 109 2.87 10.31 -8.03
N TRP A 110 1.97 9.44 -8.45
CA TRP A 110 0.64 9.27 -7.87
C TRP A 110 0.31 7.79 -7.73
N VAL A 111 -0.64 7.50 -6.86
CA VAL A 111 -1.22 6.17 -6.71
C VAL A 111 -2.72 6.30 -6.49
N GLY A 112 -3.50 5.41 -7.14
CA GLY A 112 -4.93 5.29 -6.88
C GLY A 112 -5.15 4.50 -5.60
N VAL A 113 -5.89 5.09 -4.66
CA VAL A 113 -6.14 4.49 -3.35
C VAL A 113 -7.64 4.28 -3.18
N PRO A 114 -8.07 3.04 -2.87
CA PRO A 114 -9.50 2.75 -2.72
C PRO A 114 -10.07 3.38 -1.44
N PRO A 115 -11.41 3.52 -1.36
CA PRO A 115 -12.05 3.88 -0.09
C PRO A 115 -11.59 2.95 1.04
N ILE A 116 -11.55 3.49 2.25
CA ILE A 116 -11.00 2.79 3.43
C ILE A 116 -11.66 1.43 3.68
N GLU A 117 -12.98 1.33 3.43
CA GLU A 117 -13.76 0.13 3.70
C GLU A 117 -13.65 -0.97 2.62
N ILE A 118 -12.99 -0.70 1.49
CA ILE A 118 -12.88 -1.66 0.39
C ILE A 118 -11.67 -2.57 0.63
N THR A 119 -11.90 -3.71 1.25
CA THR A 119 -10.84 -4.63 1.69
C THR A 119 -10.80 -5.95 0.92
N ALA A 120 -11.76 -6.24 0.04
CA ALA A 120 -11.77 -7.47 -0.75
C ALA A 120 -12.78 -7.38 -1.90
N ARG A 121 -12.64 -8.30 -2.88
CA ARG A 121 -13.59 -8.52 -3.99
C ARG A 121 -13.70 -7.40 -5.01
N GLU A 122 -12.99 -6.30 -4.83
CA GLU A 122 -12.94 -5.23 -5.80
C GLU A 122 -11.63 -5.28 -6.56
N LEU A 123 -11.62 -4.73 -7.77
CA LEU A 123 -10.41 -4.66 -8.59
C LEU A 123 -9.30 -3.91 -7.87
N LEU A 124 -9.65 -2.83 -7.18
CA LEU A 124 -8.74 -2.08 -6.33
C LEU A 124 -9.25 -2.13 -4.89
N HIS A 125 -8.44 -2.67 -3.98
CA HIS A 125 -8.84 -2.85 -2.60
C HIS A 125 -7.62 -2.80 -1.67
N TRP A 126 -7.87 -2.68 -0.38
CA TRP A 126 -6.82 -2.81 0.63
C TRP A 126 -6.57 -4.28 0.91
N SER A 127 -5.41 -4.77 0.48
CA SER A 127 -4.94 -6.11 0.89
C SER A 127 -4.62 -6.12 2.38
N VAL A 128 -4.00 -5.05 2.87
CA VAL A 128 -3.84 -4.77 4.30
C VAL A 128 -4.33 -3.34 4.53
N PRO A 129 -5.40 -3.16 5.31
CA PRO A 129 -5.93 -1.81 5.55
C PRO A 129 -5.05 -0.99 6.47
N VAL A 130 -5.22 0.33 6.41
CA VAL A 130 -4.58 1.25 7.35
C VAL A 130 -5.23 1.07 8.71
N VAL A 131 -4.45 0.75 9.75
CA VAL A 131 -4.97 0.54 11.10
C VAL A 131 -4.98 1.82 11.93
N ARG A 132 -4.12 2.78 11.60
CA ARG A 132 -4.11 4.11 12.21
C ARG A 132 -3.38 5.09 11.29
N ALA A 133 -3.73 6.37 11.41
CA ALA A 133 -3.07 7.43 10.64
C ALA A 133 -1.56 7.42 10.91
N GLY A 134 -0.77 7.53 9.84
CA GLY A 134 0.68 7.56 9.92
C GLY A 134 1.37 6.19 10.04
N LYS A 135 0.62 5.10 10.24
CA LYS A 135 1.23 3.77 10.31
C LYS A 135 1.51 3.26 8.90
N LEU A 136 2.78 3.03 8.59
CA LEU A 136 3.27 2.59 7.28
C LEU A 136 4.11 1.31 7.42
N CYS A 137 4.35 0.64 6.29
CA CYS A 137 5.26 -0.49 6.25
C CYS A 137 6.71 -0.02 6.47
N ALA A 138 7.52 -0.82 7.15
CA ALA A 138 8.95 -0.58 7.24
C ALA A 138 9.61 -0.96 5.91
N PRO A 139 10.41 -0.09 5.28
CA PRO A 139 11.02 -0.41 4.00
C PRO A 139 11.89 -1.67 4.01
N GLY A 140 12.58 -1.93 5.11
CA GLY A 140 13.38 -3.15 5.25
C GLY A 140 12.55 -4.42 5.23
N ASP A 141 11.36 -4.39 5.83
CA ASP A 141 10.46 -5.54 5.81
C ASP A 141 9.93 -5.80 4.40
N VAL A 142 9.60 -4.72 3.67
CA VAL A 142 9.15 -4.83 2.28
C VAL A 142 10.28 -5.42 1.43
N ALA A 143 11.50 -4.90 1.56
CA ALA A 143 12.65 -5.40 0.81
C ALA A 143 12.91 -6.90 1.08
N GLU A 144 12.73 -7.35 2.32
CA GLU A 144 12.90 -8.76 2.67
C GLU A 144 11.84 -9.66 2.04
N VAL A 145 10.58 -9.24 2.05
CA VAL A 145 9.50 -9.96 1.34
C VAL A 145 9.82 -10.07 -0.14
N LEU A 146 10.30 -8.99 -0.74
CA LEU A 146 10.69 -8.98 -2.16
C LEU A 146 11.84 -9.94 -2.43
N ARG A 147 12.84 -9.94 -1.57
CA ARG A 147 14.00 -10.84 -1.71
C ARG A 147 13.55 -12.30 -1.68
N ILE A 148 12.70 -12.65 -0.73
CA ILE A 148 12.17 -14.02 -0.60
C ILE A 148 11.36 -14.40 -1.84
N GLY A 149 10.45 -13.54 -2.25
CA GLY A 149 9.59 -13.81 -3.41
C GLY A 149 10.38 -13.95 -4.70
N ALA A 150 11.33 -13.05 -4.95
CA ALA A 150 12.19 -13.12 -6.12
C ALA A 150 13.06 -14.39 -6.13
N ALA A 151 13.63 -14.75 -4.99
CA ALA A 151 14.44 -15.96 -4.88
C ALA A 151 13.63 -17.22 -5.14
N ARG A 152 12.39 -17.29 -4.67
CA ARG A 152 11.49 -18.41 -4.94
C ARG A 152 11.11 -18.51 -6.42
N LEU A 153 10.86 -17.37 -7.07
CA LEU A 153 10.59 -17.34 -8.49
C LEU A 153 11.78 -17.81 -9.33
N GLU A 154 12.99 -17.53 -8.88
CA GLU A 154 14.22 -17.98 -9.53
C GLU A 154 14.59 -19.43 -9.18
N GLY A 155 13.84 -20.08 -8.27
CA GLY A 155 14.14 -21.44 -7.82
C GLY A 155 15.29 -21.54 -6.84
N VAL A 156 15.71 -20.42 -6.26
CA VAL A 156 16.83 -20.38 -5.30
C VAL A 156 16.36 -20.78 -3.89
N LEU A 157 15.08 -20.48 -3.58
CA LEU A 157 14.44 -20.86 -2.32
C LEU A 157 13.26 -21.79 -2.58
N LEU A 158 13.15 -22.82 -1.80
CA LEU A 158 12.05 -23.79 -1.83
C LEU A 158 10.90 -23.37 -0.93
#